data_05688680f8d0f2253df265aeb2668d74
#
_entry.id   05688680f8d0f2253df265aeb2668d74
#
_cell.length_a   1.000
_cell.length_b   1.000
_cell.length_c   1.000
_cell.angle_alpha   90.00
_cell.angle_beta   90.00
_cell.angle_gamma   90.00
#
_symmetry.space_group_name_H-M   'P 1'
#
loop_
_entity.id
_entity.type
_entity.pdbx_description
1 polymer ?
#
loop_
_entity_poly.entity_id
_entity_poly.type
_entity_poly.pdbx_seq_one_letter_code
_entity_poly.pdbx_strand_id
1 'polypeptide(L)'
;METTGYFDLVGSDLSFAGDAPDLYLAASTWLVSRMPSAKKHPVVYLSGSSQGSKPATPLTSAKDLIPTMDPPTGPSRGTVLSEKIGNDYFSAEVAVERESMLLLKATYHPNWRATVDGVETDTVMLMPSFVGIELSPGNHSVRIEYRPRRLRVILLVLGLLTLPLIAVGERQGTVICSWFATNVVARISSAKRKRSTRQKQGPGITQGPDSCLX
;
A
#
# COMPACT_ATOMS: atom_id res chain seq x y z
N MET A 1 -21.83 -7.98 30.46
CA MET A 1 -21.35 -7.93 29.07
C MET A 1 -19.84 -8.03 29.11
N GLU A 2 -19.29 -9.18 28.76
CA GLU A 2 -17.83 -9.31 28.66
C GLU A 2 -17.37 -8.44 27.49
N THR A 3 -16.54 -7.47 27.77
CA THR A 3 -15.92 -6.69 26.73
C THR A 3 -14.95 -7.61 25.98
N THR A 4 -15.32 -8.03 24.81
CA THR A 4 -14.40 -8.75 23.95
C THR A 4 -13.22 -7.84 23.64
N GLY A 5 -12.02 -8.32 23.91
CA GLY A 5 -10.80 -7.56 23.63
C GLY A 5 -10.56 -7.34 22.13
N TYR A 6 -9.35 -6.98 21.79
CA TYR A 6 -8.96 -6.73 20.38
C TYR A 6 -8.78 -8.03 19.60
N PHE A 7 -8.54 -9.14 20.29
CA PHE A 7 -8.33 -10.43 19.64
C PHE A 7 -9.52 -11.36 19.80
N ASP A 8 -9.70 -12.23 18.80
CA ASP A 8 -10.71 -13.30 18.88
C ASP A 8 -10.23 -14.49 18.04
N LEU A 9 -10.65 -15.71 18.40
CA LEU A 9 -10.38 -16.91 17.61
C LEU A 9 -11.60 -17.21 16.74
N VAL A 10 -11.36 -17.27 15.43
CA VAL A 10 -12.45 -17.38 14.44
C VAL A 10 -12.18 -18.50 13.44
N GLY A 11 -13.23 -18.92 12.74
CA GLY A 11 -13.12 -19.86 11.64
C GLY A 11 -12.97 -19.14 10.30
N SER A 12 -12.18 -19.73 9.42
CA SER A 12 -11.96 -19.19 8.08
C SER A 12 -12.06 -20.30 7.02
N ASP A 13 -13.05 -21.17 7.15
CA ASP A 13 -13.26 -22.29 6.22
C ASP A 13 -13.67 -21.78 4.81
N LEU A 14 -14.03 -20.52 4.71
CA LEU A 14 -14.49 -19.89 3.47
C LEU A 14 -13.52 -18.79 3.04
N SER A 15 -13.48 -18.55 1.74
CA SER A 15 -12.70 -17.44 1.20
C SER A 15 -13.52 -16.63 0.19
N PHE A 16 -13.21 -15.36 0.09
CA PHE A 16 -13.75 -14.46 -0.92
C PHE A 16 -12.62 -14.06 -1.85
N ALA A 17 -12.88 -14.08 -3.16
CA ALA A 17 -11.94 -13.59 -4.17
C ALA A 17 -12.68 -12.66 -5.14
N GLY A 18 -12.15 -11.44 -5.31
CA GLY A 18 -12.80 -10.47 -6.19
C GLY A 18 -12.16 -9.09 -6.09
N ASP A 19 -12.83 -8.12 -6.67
CA ASP A 19 -12.36 -6.73 -6.69
C ASP A 19 -12.89 -5.97 -5.48
N ALA A 20 -12.40 -4.75 -5.28
CA ALA A 20 -12.80 -3.92 -4.13
C ALA A 20 -14.32 -3.60 -4.11
N PRO A 21 -14.97 -3.27 -5.24
CA PRO A 21 -16.43 -3.08 -5.24
C PRO A 21 -17.20 -4.34 -4.84
N ASP A 22 -16.75 -5.51 -5.30
CA ASP A 22 -17.36 -6.79 -4.96
C ASP A 22 -17.21 -7.10 -3.47
N LEU A 23 -16.04 -6.76 -2.91
CA LEU A 23 -15.79 -6.92 -1.47
C LEU A 23 -16.76 -6.09 -0.64
N TYR A 24 -17.04 -4.85 -1.07
CA TYR A 24 -17.97 -3.98 -0.36
C TYR A 24 -19.37 -4.62 -0.28
N LEU A 25 -19.84 -5.16 -1.40
CA LEU A 25 -21.14 -5.84 -1.45
C LEU A 25 -21.13 -7.12 -0.62
N ALA A 26 -20.07 -7.91 -0.73
CA ALA A 26 -19.92 -9.15 0.03
C ALA A 26 -19.84 -8.86 1.54
N ALA A 27 -19.09 -7.84 1.94
CA ALA A 27 -18.94 -7.46 3.34
C ALA A 27 -20.26 -6.97 3.94
N SER A 28 -21.05 -6.20 3.18
CA SER A 28 -22.36 -5.75 3.64
C SER A 28 -23.33 -6.92 3.81
N THR A 29 -23.30 -7.88 2.90
CA THR A 29 -24.10 -9.10 2.97
C THR A 29 -23.67 -9.97 4.16
N TRP A 30 -22.35 -10.12 4.34
CA TRP A 30 -21.78 -10.86 5.46
C TRP A 30 -22.21 -10.24 6.80
N LEU A 31 -22.20 -8.92 6.90
CA LEU A 31 -22.53 -8.21 8.14
C LEU A 31 -23.98 -8.48 8.60
N VAL A 32 -24.92 -8.60 7.65
CA VAL A 32 -26.32 -8.87 7.98
C VAL A 32 -26.64 -10.38 8.07
N SER A 33 -25.66 -11.24 7.76
CA SER A 33 -25.83 -12.68 7.85
C SER A 33 -25.60 -13.17 9.28
N ARG A 34 -25.68 -14.48 9.50
CA ARG A 34 -25.40 -15.12 10.80
C ARG A 34 -23.90 -15.44 10.98
N MET A 35 -23.08 -15.17 9.96
CA MET A 35 -21.65 -15.51 10.01
C MET A 35 -20.89 -14.76 11.11
N PRO A 36 -21.10 -13.45 11.32
CA PRO A 36 -20.40 -12.76 12.42
C PRO A 36 -20.72 -13.39 13.79
N SER A 37 -21.99 -13.71 14.04
CA SER A 37 -22.42 -14.34 15.30
C SER A 37 -21.82 -15.74 15.47
N ALA A 38 -21.59 -16.43 14.37
CA ALA A 38 -20.97 -17.77 14.38
C ALA A 38 -19.42 -17.70 14.37
N LYS A 39 -18.85 -16.52 14.48
CA LYS A 39 -17.40 -16.26 14.39
C LYS A 39 -16.78 -16.85 13.12
N LYS A 40 -17.47 -16.72 11.99
CA LYS A 40 -16.99 -17.16 10.67
C LYS A 40 -16.60 -15.95 9.85
N HIS A 41 -15.31 -15.82 9.61
CA HIS A 41 -14.73 -14.69 8.88
C HIS A 41 -14.01 -15.19 7.63
N PRO A 42 -14.63 -15.11 6.45
CA PRO A 42 -13.95 -15.51 5.22
C PRO A 42 -12.63 -14.78 5.00
N VAL A 43 -11.63 -15.50 4.49
CA VAL A 43 -10.35 -14.91 4.06
C VAL A 43 -10.60 -14.15 2.76
N VAL A 44 -10.06 -12.94 2.66
CA VAL A 44 -10.30 -12.05 1.50
C VAL A 44 -9.04 -11.99 0.63
N TYR A 45 -9.19 -12.33 -0.65
CA TYR A 45 -8.16 -12.22 -1.68
C TYR A 45 -8.60 -11.16 -2.70
N LEU A 46 -7.99 -9.99 -2.64
CA LEU A 46 -8.28 -8.93 -3.61
C LEU A 46 -7.44 -9.11 -4.87
N SER A 47 -8.07 -8.91 -6.01
CA SER A 47 -7.39 -8.92 -7.31
C SER A 47 -6.25 -7.89 -7.31
N GLY A 48 -5.06 -8.35 -7.69
CA GLY A 48 -3.87 -7.49 -7.69
C GLY A 48 -3.14 -7.41 -6.36
N SER A 49 -3.62 -8.05 -5.30
CA SER A 49 -2.85 -8.13 -4.05
C SER A 49 -1.78 -9.22 -4.14
N SER A 50 -0.67 -9.00 -3.47
CA SER A 50 0.44 -9.97 -3.43
C SER A 50 0.23 -11.07 -2.40
N GLN A 51 -0.96 -11.21 -1.87
CA GLN A 51 -1.28 -12.27 -0.93
C GLN A 51 -1.32 -13.61 -1.65
N GLY A 52 -0.22 -14.33 -1.54
CA GLY A 52 -0.16 -15.69 -2.03
C GLY A 52 -0.57 -16.64 -0.92
N SER A 53 -1.76 -17.19 -1.02
CA SER A 53 -2.18 -18.24 -0.11
C SER A 53 -3.19 -19.13 -0.80
N LYS A 54 -3.21 -20.37 -0.39
CA LYS A 54 -4.14 -21.36 -0.92
C LYS A 54 -5.56 -21.01 -0.45
N PRO A 55 -6.47 -20.70 -1.35
CA PRO A 55 -7.83 -20.37 -0.94
C PRO A 55 -8.56 -21.62 -0.42
N ALA A 56 -9.31 -21.45 0.63
CA ALA A 56 -10.33 -22.39 1.05
C ALA A 56 -11.44 -22.41 -0.01
N THR A 57 -12.64 -22.78 0.30
CA THR A 57 -13.73 -22.79 -0.69
C THR A 57 -13.99 -21.36 -1.19
N PRO A 58 -13.80 -21.08 -2.47
CA PRO A 58 -13.98 -19.73 -2.97
C PRO A 58 -15.46 -19.32 -2.96
N LEU A 59 -15.72 -18.12 -2.49
CA LEU A 59 -17.05 -17.49 -2.54
C LEU A 59 -17.11 -16.65 -3.81
N THR A 60 -17.89 -17.09 -4.77
CA THR A 60 -18.03 -16.41 -6.05
C THR A 60 -19.16 -15.38 -6.06
N SER A 61 -20.02 -15.43 -5.05
CA SER A 61 -21.20 -14.55 -5.01
C SER A 61 -21.53 -14.15 -3.58
N ALA A 62 -22.08 -12.96 -3.41
CA ALA A 62 -22.57 -12.50 -2.12
C ALA A 62 -23.64 -13.42 -1.54
N LYS A 63 -24.39 -14.12 -2.39
CA LYS A 63 -25.40 -15.08 -1.95
C LYS A 63 -24.82 -16.26 -1.18
N ASP A 64 -23.59 -16.64 -1.50
CA ASP A 64 -22.89 -17.75 -0.84
C ASP A 64 -22.54 -17.43 0.63
N LEU A 65 -22.60 -16.14 0.99
CA LEU A 65 -22.33 -15.70 2.35
C LEU A 65 -23.52 -15.89 3.29
N ILE A 66 -24.71 -16.09 2.74
CA ILE A 66 -25.93 -16.28 3.55
C ILE A 66 -26.01 -17.76 3.92
N PRO A 67 -25.88 -18.11 5.20
CA PRO A 67 -25.98 -19.52 5.58
C PRO A 67 -27.40 -20.02 5.36
N THR A 68 -27.51 -21.17 4.72
CA THR A 68 -28.78 -21.84 4.44
C THR A 68 -29.41 -22.44 5.71
N MET A 69 -28.58 -22.69 6.71
CA MET A 69 -29.00 -23.28 7.98
C MET A 69 -28.34 -22.53 9.14
N ASP A 70 -28.88 -22.68 10.32
CA ASP A 70 -28.24 -22.16 11.53
C ASP A 70 -26.82 -22.73 11.62
N PRO A 71 -25.81 -21.85 11.83
CA PRO A 71 -24.48 -22.36 11.96
C PRO A 71 -24.39 -23.31 13.14
N PRO A 72 -23.79 -24.49 12.96
CA PRO A 72 -23.65 -25.42 14.06
C PRO A 72 -22.89 -24.77 15.19
N THR A 73 -23.36 -24.97 16.41
CA THR A 73 -22.63 -24.59 17.61
C THR A 73 -21.42 -25.52 17.71
N GLY A 74 -20.38 -25.16 17.01
CA GLY A 74 -19.15 -25.96 16.98
C GLY A 74 -18.43 -25.90 18.32
N PRO A 75 -17.57 -26.89 18.60
CA PRO A 75 -16.72 -26.83 19.77
C PRO A 75 -15.84 -25.60 19.78
N SER A 76 -15.38 -25.22 20.94
CA SER A 76 -14.49 -24.08 21.11
C SER A 76 -13.29 -24.15 20.16
N ARG A 77 -12.83 -23.03 19.69
CA ARG A 77 -11.60 -22.93 18.90
C ARG A 77 -10.39 -22.67 19.78
N GLY A 78 -10.66 -22.33 21.06
CA GLY A 78 -9.64 -21.98 22.04
C GLY A 78 -9.99 -20.68 22.75
N THR A 79 -9.05 -20.15 23.50
CA THR A 79 -9.24 -18.94 24.31
C THR A 79 -8.06 -17.99 24.17
N VAL A 80 -8.35 -16.69 24.25
CA VAL A 80 -7.32 -15.66 24.38
C VAL A 80 -7.01 -15.52 25.88
N LEU A 81 -5.80 -15.87 26.27
CA LEU A 81 -5.38 -15.90 27.68
C LEU A 81 -5.04 -14.50 28.19
N SER A 82 -4.37 -13.70 27.38
CA SER A 82 -4.00 -12.33 27.73
C SER A 82 -3.83 -11.49 26.49
N GLU A 83 -4.07 -10.19 26.62
CA GLU A 83 -3.86 -9.22 25.56
C GLU A 83 -3.04 -8.05 26.08
N LYS A 84 -2.16 -7.52 25.25
CA LYS A 84 -1.39 -6.32 25.58
C LYS A 84 -1.33 -5.41 24.36
N ILE A 85 -1.61 -4.13 24.59
CA ILE A 85 -1.61 -3.12 23.53
C ILE A 85 -0.46 -2.15 23.81
N GLY A 86 0.43 -2.00 22.83
CA GLY A 86 1.48 -1.00 22.85
C GLY A 86 1.16 0.17 21.90
N ASN A 87 2.09 1.08 21.76
CA ASN A 87 1.90 2.24 20.90
C ASN A 87 1.84 1.86 19.40
N ASP A 88 2.58 0.83 19.01
CA ASP A 88 2.72 0.43 17.60
C ASP A 88 2.58 -1.09 17.42
N TYR A 89 2.14 -1.81 18.46
CA TYR A 89 1.97 -3.26 18.40
C TYR A 89 0.79 -3.72 19.25
N PHE A 90 0.29 -4.88 18.88
CA PHE A 90 -0.67 -5.66 19.63
C PHE A 90 -0.04 -7.03 19.91
N SER A 91 -0.23 -7.57 21.11
CA SER A 91 0.22 -8.93 21.39
C SER A 91 -0.82 -9.68 22.19
N ALA A 92 -0.83 -11.00 22.03
CA ALA A 92 -1.76 -11.89 22.75
C ALA A 92 -1.08 -13.23 23.02
N GLU A 93 -1.44 -13.81 24.17
CA GLU A 93 -1.16 -15.21 24.46
C GLU A 93 -2.47 -15.96 24.22
N VAL A 94 -2.41 -17.01 23.43
CA VAL A 94 -3.61 -17.74 23.01
C VAL A 94 -3.41 -19.25 23.19
N ALA A 95 -4.47 -19.92 23.62
CA ALA A 95 -4.53 -21.38 23.68
C ALA A 95 -5.50 -21.82 22.57
N VAL A 96 -4.97 -22.46 21.54
CA VAL A 96 -5.72 -22.88 20.35
C VAL A 96 -6.01 -24.37 20.43
N GLU A 97 -7.28 -24.76 20.38
CA GLU A 97 -7.71 -26.17 20.47
C GLU A 97 -7.74 -26.86 19.11
N ARG A 98 -7.94 -26.10 18.04
CA ARG A 98 -7.99 -26.62 16.66
C ARG A 98 -7.59 -25.52 15.70
N GLU A 99 -7.14 -25.88 14.50
CA GLU A 99 -6.78 -24.94 13.45
C GLU A 99 -7.78 -23.78 13.39
N SER A 100 -7.28 -22.56 13.54
CA SER A 100 -8.10 -21.37 13.67
C SER A 100 -7.36 -20.14 13.16
N MET A 101 -8.11 -19.09 12.91
CA MET A 101 -7.53 -17.78 12.64
C MET A 101 -7.60 -16.93 13.90
N LEU A 102 -6.48 -16.34 14.27
CA LEU A 102 -6.48 -15.27 15.28
C LEU A 102 -6.84 -13.98 14.56
N LEU A 103 -7.98 -13.41 14.90
CA LEU A 103 -8.49 -12.17 14.35
C LEU A 103 -8.09 -11.01 15.24
N LEU A 104 -7.45 -9.98 14.67
CA LEU A 104 -7.23 -8.69 15.33
C LEU A 104 -8.26 -7.71 14.78
N LYS A 105 -9.03 -7.09 15.67
CA LYS A 105 -10.08 -6.10 15.32
C LYS A 105 -9.48 -4.75 14.94
N ALA A 106 -8.60 -4.78 13.95
CA ALA A 106 -7.95 -3.60 13.36
C ALA A 106 -8.07 -3.71 11.84
N THR A 107 -8.18 -2.58 11.17
CA THR A 107 -8.29 -2.55 9.70
C THR A 107 -7.02 -3.13 9.06
N TYR A 108 -7.20 -4.08 8.17
CA TYR A 108 -6.10 -4.73 7.47
C TYR A 108 -5.33 -3.73 6.60
N HIS A 109 -4.03 -3.89 6.61
CA HIS A 109 -3.12 -3.17 5.72
C HIS A 109 -1.89 -4.06 5.46
N PRO A 110 -1.35 -4.07 4.25
CA PRO A 110 -0.19 -4.93 3.93
C PRO A 110 1.08 -4.63 4.72
N ASN A 111 1.11 -3.55 5.48
CA ASN A 111 2.25 -3.21 6.36
C ASN A 111 2.16 -3.86 7.75
N TRP A 112 1.08 -4.55 8.05
CA TRP A 112 1.03 -5.36 9.27
C TRP A 112 2.00 -6.53 9.16
N ARG A 113 2.75 -6.76 10.21
CA ARG A 113 3.66 -7.90 10.34
C ARG A 113 3.33 -8.64 11.61
N ALA A 114 3.23 -9.94 11.49
CA ALA A 114 2.94 -10.81 12.63
C ALA A 114 4.14 -11.69 12.95
N THR A 115 4.28 -11.99 14.23
CA THR A 115 5.27 -12.95 14.72
C THR A 115 4.52 -13.91 15.63
N VAL A 116 4.65 -15.20 15.37
CA VAL A 116 4.06 -16.27 16.18
C VAL A 116 5.23 -17.05 16.78
N ASP A 117 5.33 -17.07 18.09
CA ASP A 117 6.40 -17.76 18.84
C ASP A 117 7.80 -17.33 18.38
N GLY A 118 7.94 -16.05 17.99
CA GLY A 118 9.21 -15.50 17.53
C GLY A 118 9.48 -15.68 16.03
N VAL A 119 8.60 -16.38 15.30
CA VAL A 119 8.76 -16.61 13.85
C VAL A 119 7.84 -15.67 13.08
N GLU A 120 8.37 -14.97 12.09
CA GLU A 120 7.58 -14.06 11.25
C GLU A 120 6.58 -14.87 10.41
N THR A 121 5.33 -14.45 10.44
CA THR A 121 4.19 -15.14 9.82
C THR A 121 3.39 -14.14 9.00
N ASP A 122 2.85 -14.58 7.88
CA ASP A 122 2.04 -13.72 7.01
C ASP A 122 0.71 -13.36 7.66
N THR A 123 0.29 -12.12 7.41
CA THR A 123 -1.04 -11.64 7.80
C THR A 123 -1.97 -11.68 6.60
N VAL A 124 -3.20 -12.09 6.84
CA VAL A 124 -4.24 -12.15 5.80
C VAL A 124 -5.36 -11.18 6.15
N MET A 125 -6.15 -10.81 5.15
CA MET A 125 -7.35 -10.02 5.38
C MET A 125 -8.53 -10.94 5.65
N LEU A 126 -9.22 -10.72 6.77
CA LEU A 126 -10.46 -11.42 7.14
C LEU A 126 -11.63 -10.46 6.96
N MET A 127 -12.75 -10.97 6.45
CA MET A 127 -13.95 -10.15 6.28
C MET A 127 -14.43 -9.57 7.62
N PRO A 128 -14.84 -8.28 7.69
CA PRO A 128 -15.01 -7.36 6.55
C PRO A 128 -13.70 -6.69 6.07
N SER A 129 -12.71 -6.52 6.94
CA SER A 129 -11.37 -6.00 6.62
C SER A 129 -10.45 -6.08 7.85
N PHE A 130 -10.57 -7.14 8.63
CA PHE A 130 -9.75 -7.36 9.82
C PHE A 130 -8.43 -8.04 9.47
N VAL A 131 -7.47 -7.98 10.40
CA VAL A 131 -6.20 -8.69 10.27
C VAL A 131 -6.38 -10.11 10.82
N GLY A 132 -5.93 -11.09 10.04
CA GLY A 132 -5.96 -12.50 10.44
C GLY A 132 -4.57 -13.13 10.43
N ILE A 133 -4.36 -14.09 11.32
CA ILE A 133 -3.14 -14.90 11.41
C ILE A 133 -3.56 -16.35 11.61
N GLU A 134 -3.04 -17.24 10.77
CA GLU A 134 -3.32 -18.65 10.87
C GLU A 134 -2.55 -19.27 12.05
N LEU A 135 -3.25 -20.03 12.89
CA LEU A 135 -2.65 -20.69 14.05
C LEU A 135 -3.01 -22.18 14.08
N SER A 136 -2.00 -23.00 14.33
CA SER A 136 -2.16 -24.44 14.59
C SER A 136 -2.64 -24.66 16.03
N PRO A 137 -3.09 -25.87 16.37
CA PRO A 137 -3.41 -26.17 17.77
C PRO A 137 -2.16 -26.07 18.67
N GLY A 138 -2.33 -25.46 19.85
CA GLY A 138 -1.24 -25.25 20.79
C GLY A 138 -1.38 -23.93 21.55
N ASN A 139 -0.38 -23.64 22.36
CA ASN A 139 -0.25 -22.35 23.03
C ASN A 139 0.71 -21.48 22.22
N HIS A 140 0.28 -20.28 21.88
CA HIS A 140 1.06 -19.38 21.03
C HIS A 140 1.18 -17.99 21.63
N SER A 141 2.35 -17.41 21.47
CA SER A 141 2.61 -16.00 21.76
C SER A 141 2.62 -15.24 20.44
N VAL A 142 1.64 -14.39 20.21
CA VAL A 142 1.47 -13.66 18.95
C VAL A 142 1.73 -12.19 19.19
N ARG A 143 2.51 -11.59 18.28
CA ARG A 143 2.78 -10.16 18.26
C ARG A 143 2.55 -9.62 16.86
N ILE A 144 1.75 -8.57 16.77
CA ILE A 144 1.41 -7.91 15.49
C ILE A 144 1.85 -6.47 15.59
N GLU A 145 2.68 -6.02 14.66
CA GLU A 145 3.18 -4.64 14.64
C GLU A 145 3.00 -4.00 13.27
N TYR A 146 2.77 -2.71 13.27
CA TYR A 146 2.61 -1.94 12.04
C TYR A 146 3.95 -1.34 11.63
N ARG A 147 4.50 -1.80 10.51
CA ARG A 147 5.79 -1.30 9.98
C ARG A 147 5.54 -0.38 8.78
N PRO A 148 5.62 0.94 8.97
CA PRO A 148 5.42 1.85 7.85
C PRO A 148 6.52 1.69 6.80
N ARG A 149 6.15 1.94 5.54
CA ARG A 149 7.11 1.84 4.42
C ARG A 149 8.29 2.78 4.64
N ARG A 150 9.49 2.30 4.38
CA ARG A 150 10.75 3.07 4.45
C ARG A 150 10.70 4.34 3.61
N LEU A 151 9.84 4.36 2.60
CA LEU A 151 9.66 5.52 1.74
C LEU A 151 9.25 6.79 2.52
N ARG A 152 8.43 6.66 3.57
CA ARG A 152 8.06 7.78 4.45
C ARG A 152 9.28 8.41 5.11
N VAL A 153 10.18 7.58 5.62
CA VAL A 153 11.40 8.04 6.29
C VAL A 153 12.32 8.72 5.27
N ILE A 154 12.47 8.13 4.10
CA ILE A 154 13.29 8.70 3.01
C ILE A 154 12.76 10.08 2.60
N LEU A 155 11.45 10.22 2.40
CA LEU A 155 10.84 11.50 2.03
C LEU A 155 10.99 12.55 3.13
N LEU A 156 10.88 12.14 4.40
CA LEU A 156 11.08 13.05 5.54
C LEU A 156 12.52 13.54 5.58
N VAL A 157 13.50 12.65 5.43
CA VAL A 157 14.92 13.01 5.40
C VAL A 157 15.21 13.92 4.21
N LEU A 158 14.67 13.60 3.05
CA LEU A 158 14.83 14.43 1.84
C LEU A 158 14.22 15.83 2.05
N GLY A 159 13.03 15.91 2.63
CA GLY A 159 12.39 17.19 2.99
C GLY A 159 13.23 17.98 3.98
N LEU A 160 13.77 17.33 5.00
CA LEU A 160 14.62 18.00 5.98
C LEU A 160 15.90 18.53 5.36
N LEU A 161 16.47 17.81 4.37
CA LEU A 161 17.69 18.22 3.66
C LEU A 161 17.45 19.40 2.70
N THR A 162 16.21 19.54 2.16
CA THR A 162 15.92 20.66 1.26
C THR A 162 15.89 22.01 1.98
N LEU A 163 15.52 22.04 3.26
CA LEU A 163 15.47 23.29 4.04
C LEU A 163 16.85 24.00 4.13
N PRO A 164 17.94 23.33 4.56
CA PRO A 164 19.26 23.98 4.55
C PRO A 164 19.75 24.30 3.13
N LEU A 165 19.39 23.48 2.13
CA LEU A 165 19.75 23.77 0.73
C LEU A 165 19.10 25.08 0.24
N ILE A 166 17.85 25.31 0.60
CA ILE A 166 17.14 26.55 0.29
C ILE A 166 17.81 27.72 1.01
N ALA A 167 18.10 27.58 2.32
CA ALA A 167 18.73 28.62 3.13
C ALA A 167 20.11 29.02 2.59
N VAL A 168 20.91 28.03 2.15
CA VAL A 168 22.22 28.28 1.52
C VAL A 168 22.03 28.92 0.15
N GLY A 169 21.04 28.47 -0.63
CA GLY A 169 20.72 29.01 -1.93
C GLY A 169 20.31 30.49 -1.87
N GLU A 170 19.51 30.86 -0.87
CA GLU A 170 19.13 32.27 -0.65
C GLU A 170 20.32 33.14 -0.29
N ARG A 171 21.24 32.60 0.54
CA ARG A 171 22.45 33.31 0.95
C ARG A 171 23.44 33.50 -0.21
N GLN A 172 23.45 32.59 -1.18
CA GLN A 172 24.33 32.64 -2.36
C GLN A 172 23.56 33.03 -3.65
N GLY A 173 22.30 33.39 -3.54
CA GLY A 173 21.40 33.63 -4.67
C GLY A 173 21.91 34.69 -5.66
N THR A 174 22.63 35.70 -5.17
CA THR A 174 23.25 36.71 -6.04
C THR A 174 24.32 36.11 -6.97
N VAL A 175 25.07 35.13 -6.49
CA VAL A 175 26.14 34.49 -7.25
C VAL A 175 25.58 33.53 -8.30
N ILE A 176 24.57 32.77 -7.93
CA ILE A 176 23.95 31.78 -8.83
C ILE A 176 23.15 32.48 -9.92
N CYS A 177 22.39 33.51 -9.59
CA CYS A 177 21.63 34.30 -10.57
C CYS A 177 22.56 35.02 -11.54
N SER A 178 23.68 35.59 -11.08
CA SER A 178 24.64 36.23 -11.96
C SER A 178 25.30 35.22 -12.91
N TRP A 179 25.65 34.04 -12.44
CA TRP A 179 26.22 32.99 -13.28
C TRP A 179 25.25 32.51 -14.35
N PHE A 180 23.98 32.29 -13.99
CA PHE A 180 22.94 31.93 -14.99
C PHE A 180 22.67 33.03 -15.96
N ALA A 181 22.54 34.28 -15.50
CA ALA A 181 22.30 35.43 -16.37
C ALA A 181 23.44 35.58 -17.38
N THR A 182 24.70 35.50 -16.92
CA THR A 182 25.86 35.66 -17.81
C THR A 182 25.94 34.54 -18.85
N ASN A 183 25.72 33.29 -18.45
CA ASN A 183 25.83 32.17 -19.38
C ASN A 183 24.67 32.06 -20.36
N VAL A 184 23.45 32.35 -19.94
CA VAL A 184 22.26 32.26 -20.79
C VAL A 184 22.21 33.46 -21.76
N VAL A 185 22.49 34.67 -21.25
CA VAL A 185 22.49 35.88 -22.10
C VAL A 185 23.64 35.81 -23.10
N ALA A 186 24.85 35.32 -22.71
CA ALA A 186 25.96 35.16 -23.65
C ALA A 186 25.62 34.16 -24.78
N ARG A 187 24.92 33.08 -24.49
CA ARG A 187 24.49 32.12 -25.52
C ARG A 187 23.47 32.71 -26.48
N ILE A 188 22.52 33.50 -25.96
CA ILE A 188 21.48 34.14 -26.81
C ILE A 188 22.12 35.23 -27.71
N SER A 189 23.04 36.05 -27.18
CA SER A 189 23.70 37.09 -27.93
C SER A 189 24.60 36.53 -29.02
N SER A 190 25.32 35.42 -28.75
CA SER A 190 26.17 34.77 -29.77
C SER A 190 25.33 34.17 -30.91
N ALA A 191 24.14 33.61 -30.59
CA ALA A 191 23.23 33.08 -31.61
C ALA A 191 22.65 34.19 -32.48
N LYS A 192 22.33 35.36 -31.91
CA LYS A 192 21.80 36.51 -32.63
C LYS A 192 22.87 37.09 -33.56
N ARG A 193 24.14 37.14 -33.12
CA ARG A 193 25.26 37.64 -33.96
C ARG A 193 25.51 36.74 -35.16
N LYS A 194 25.44 35.42 -35.00
CA LYS A 194 25.58 34.48 -36.14
C LYS A 194 24.45 34.62 -37.17
N ARG A 195 23.24 34.97 -36.77
CA ARG A 195 22.11 35.20 -37.70
C ARG A 195 22.32 36.48 -38.49
N SER A 196 22.81 37.55 -37.86
CA SER A 196 23.02 38.83 -38.55
C SER A 196 24.14 38.76 -39.60
N THR A 197 25.20 37.96 -39.34
CA THR A 197 26.30 37.78 -40.28
C THR A 197 25.87 36.97 -41.52
N ARG A 198 24.97 36.02 -41.33
CA ARG A 198 24.48 35.17 -42.44
C ARG A 198 23.49 35.92 -43.36
N GLN A 199 22.87 36.99 -42.89
CA GLN A 199 21.93 37.79 -43.69
C GLN A 199 22.62 38.86 -44.53
N LYS A 200 23.91 39.19 -44.22
CA LYS A 200 24.69 40.16 -45.04
C LYS A 200 25.43 39.52 -46.23
N GLN A 201 25.46 38.21 -46.35
CA GLN A 201 25.97 37.48 -47.52
C GLN A 201 24.80 37.01 -48.37
N GLY A 202 24.11 38.00 -49.00
CA GLY A 202 23.12 37.72 -50.04
C GLY A 202 23.82 37.24 -51.30
N PRO A 203 23.15 36.49 -52.17
CA PRO A 203 23.75 35.93 -53.36
C PRO A 203 24.15 37.10 -54.32
N GLY A 204 25.42 37.12 -54.67
CA GLY A 204 25.95 38.06 -55.69
C GLY A 204 25.27 37.77 -57.01
N ILE A 205 24.68 38.81 -57.58
CA ILE A 205 24.08 38.79 -58.93
C ILE A 205 25.24 38.70 -59.92
N THR A 206 25.42 37.57 -60.57
CA THR A 206 26.32 37.42 -61.71
C THR A 206 25.59 38.02 -62.93
N GLN A 207 26.05 39.20 -63.33
CA GLN A 207 25.70 39.76 -64.69
C GLN A 207 26.43 38.92 -65.75
N GLY A 208 25.69 38.24 -66.56
CA GLY A 208 26.22 37.58 -67.75
C GLY A 208 26.48 38.63 -68.90
N PRO A 209 27.48 38.41 -69.78
CA PRO A 209 27.80 39.33 -70.86
C PRO A 209 26.76 39.21 -71.93
N ASP A 210 26.31 40.43 -72.44
CA ASP A 210 25.51 40.57 -73.61
C ASP A 210 26.35 40.21 -74.85
N SER A 211 25.93 39.24 -75.62
CA SER A 211 26.46 39.01 -76.96
C SER A 211 25.46 39.55 -78.02
N CYS A 212 25.79 40.66 -78.65
CA CYS A 212 25.21 41.19 -79.90
C CYS A 212 25.46 40.22 -81.05
N LEU A 213 24.50 39.96 -81.83
CA LEU A 213 24.71 39.77 -83.26
C LEU A 213 23.38 39.94 -84.03
N UNK A 214 23.54 40.82 -85.00
CA UNK A 214 22.91 41.17 -85.99
C UNK A 214 22.43 40.46 -86.74
#